data_bea0be99b754956d8b2ab3594f667008
#
_entry.id   bea0be99b754956d8b2ab3594f667008
#
_cell.length_a   1.000
_cell.length_b   1.000
_cell.length_c   1.000
_cell.angle_alpha   90.00
_cell.angle_beta   90.00
_cell.angle_gamma   90.00
#
_symmetry.space_group_name_H-M   'P 1'
#
loop_
_entity.id
_entity.type
_entity.pdbx_description
1 polymer ?
#
loop_
_entity_poly.entity_id
_entity_poly.type
_entity_poly.pdbx_seq_one_letter_code
_entity_poly.pdbx_strand_id
1 'polypeptide(L)'
;MERTEIVSLYKNTPADGTVVTVCGWAKNIRDSKNIGFIALSDGGCFKTLQVVLESGKLANYEQVVHTGLYSSLRVVGRVVLTPQAKQPFELNADSVEILGDCPADEYPLQKKKMSMEYLRTMPTLRPRTNTFNAAFRVRSVAAYAIHKFFQENGFIYSHSPLLTASDCEGAGEMFQVTTLDLQNVPKNEDGTVDYSQDFFEKPVNLTVSGQLEAEAMAMAFGKVYTFGPTFRAEKSFTTRHAAEFWMIEPEMAFCDLSGYMDTAEAMTKFVIRYVLDNCPDEMAFFNQFIDKGLIERLELVANSEFGRISYTDAIEILKKNNKKFQFPVEWGVDIQTEHERYLTEVVFKKPVFVTDYPKEIKSFYMKMNADGKTVAAADMLVPGIGELIGGSQREENYDKLVARMDELGMDKTNYEWYLNLRKFGGVEHAGYGLGFERMIMYLTGIQNIRDVLPFPRTAYGF
;
A
#
# COMPACT_ATOMS: atom_id res chain seq x y z
N MET A 1 33.07 2.11 -9.92
CA MET A 1 33.47 0.70 -9.94
C MET A 1 32.55 -0.01 -10.92
N GLU A 2 33.11 -0.56 -11.98
CA GLU A 2 32.30 -1.30 -12.98
C GLU A 2 31.90 -2.65 -12.39
N ARG A 3 30.59 -2.94 -12.35
CA ARG A 3 30.04 -4.19 -11.83
C ARG A 3 28.87 -4.67 -12.71
N THR A 4 28.69 -5.97 -12.78
CA THR A 4 27.52 -6.58 -13.43
C THR A 4 26.43 -6.80 -12.39
N GLU A 5 25.20 -6.36 -12.70
CA GLU A 5 24.04 -6.60 -11.84
C GLU A 5 23.52 -8.02 -11.97
N ILE A 6 23.14 -8.63 -10.84
CA ILE A 6 22.62 -10.02 -10.84
C ILE A 6 21.35 -10.14 -11.68
N VAL A 7 20.48 -9.12 -11.67
CA VAL A 7 19.27 -9.09 -12.51
C VAL A 7 19.61 -9.15 -14.00
N SER A 8 20.68 -8.50 -14.43
CA SER A 8 21.13 -8.52 -15.82
C SER A 8 21.62 -9.92 -16.25
N LEU A 9 22.29 -10.66 -15.35
CA LEU A 9 22.73 -12.03 -15.59
C LEU A 9 21.52 -12.98 -15.78
N TYR A 10 20.44 -12.77 -15.02
CA TYR A 10 19.21 -13.57 -15.17
C TYR A 10 18.40 -13.22 -16.41
N LYS A 11 18.41 -11.94 -16.83
CA LYS A 11 17.71 -11.51 -18.05
C LYS A 11 18.44 -11.91 -19.33
N ASN A 12 19.77 -11.82 -19.32
CA ASN A 12 20.63 -12.09 -20.45
C ASN A 12 21.80 -12.96 -19.97
N THR A 13 21.55 -14.25 -19.80
CA THR A 13 22.56 -15.20 -19.31
C THR A 13 23.81 -15.17 -20.23
N PRO A 14 24.98 -14.83 -19.72
CA PRO A 14 26.21 -14.78 -20.51
C PRO A 14 26.63 -16.16 -21.01
N ALA A 15 27.53 -16.19 -21.99
CA ALA A 15 28.13 -17.43 -22.44
C ALA A 15 28.96 -18.09 -21.33
N ASP A 16 29.09 -19.41 -21.38
CA ASP A 16 29.92 -20.18 -20.48
C ASP A 16 31.37 -19.64 -20.47
N GLY A 17 31.98 -19.56 -19.31
CA GLY A 17 33.33 -19.02 -19.13
C GLY A 17 33.45 -17.48 -19.13
N THR A 18 32.37 -16.73 -19.35
CA THR A 18 32.40 -15.26 -19.30
C THR A 18 32.82 -14.77 -17.92
N VAL A 19 33.82 -13.89 -17.87
CA VAL A 19 34.27 -13.28 -16.62
C VAL A 19 33.39 -12.07 -16.27
N VAL A 20 32.88 -12.05 -15.06
CA VAL A 20 32.06 -10.94 -14.53
C VAL A 20 32.54 -10.51 -13.14
N THR A 21 32.29 -9.26 -12.80
CA THR A 21 32.47 -8.72 -11.45
C THR A 21 31.11 -8.43 -10.84
N VAL A 22 30.79 -9.04 -9.70
CA VAL A 22 29.54 -8.83 -8.98
C VAL A 22 29.86 -8.33 -7.56
N CYS A 23 29.12 -7.34 -7.09
CA CYS A 23 29.16 -6.89 -5.69
C CYS A 23 27.80 -7.18 -5.04
N GLY A 24 27.81 -7.63 -3.78
CA GLY A 24 26.56 -7.95 -3.07
C GLY A 24 26.80 -8.42 -1.65
N TRP A 25 25.73 -8.84 -1.00
CA TRP A 25 25.72 -9.33 0.36
C TRP A 25 25.55 -10.84 0.41
N ALA A 26 26.32 -11.51 1.27
CA ALA A 26 26.27 -12.95 1.49
C ALA A 26 25.02 -13.33 2.31
N LYS A 27 23.93 -13.68 1.64
CA LYS A 27 22.67 -14.11 2.31
C LYS A 27 22.77 -15.49 2.95
N ASN A 28 23.62 -16.33 2.41
CA ASN A 28 23.93 -17.65 2.95
C ASN A 28 25.36 -18.06 2.57
N ILE A 29 26.05 -18.71 3.51
CA ILE A 29 27.39 -19.27 3.29
C ILE A 29 27.35 -20.72 3.77
N ARG A 30 27.90 -21.63 2.96
CA ARG A 30 28.10 -23.04 3.30
C ARG A 30 29.53 -23.43 2.93
N ASP A 31 30.22 -24.03 3.87
CA ASP A 31 31.53 -24.64 3.67
C ASP A 31 31.40 -26.15 3.60
N SER A 32 32.07 -26.79 2.63
CA SER A 32 32.18 -28.25 2.46
C SER A 32 33.64 -28.66 2.35
N LYS A 33 34.49 -28.11 3.22
CA LYS A 33 35.95 -28.35 3.33
C LYS A 33 36.77 -27.79 2.17
N ASN A 34 36.57 -28.28 0.94
CA ASN A 34 37.33 -27.86 -0.24
C ASN A 34 36.54 -26.94 -1.17
N ILE A 35 35.24 -26.91 -1.01
CA ILE A 35 34.33 -26.12 -1.85
C ILE A 35 33.36 -25.37 -0.95
N GLY A 36 33.34 -24.05 -1.07
CA GLY A 36 32.35 -23.19 -0.42
C GLY A 36 31.29 -22.68 -1.38
N PHE A 37 30.12 -22.34 -0.85
CA PHE A 37 29.03 -21.77 -1.61
C PHE A 37 28.49 -20.52 -0.92
N ILE A 38 28.35 -19.44 -1.68
CA ILE A 38 27.70 -18.22 -1.21
C ILE A 38 26.45 -17.95 -2.05
N ALA A 39 25.32 -17.73 -1.39
CA ALA A 39 24.17 -17.13 -2.01
C ALA A 39 24.32 -15.60 -1.95
N LEU A 40 24.77 -14.98 -3.02
CA LEU A 40 25.05 -13.55 -3.13
C LEU A 40 23.83 -12.80 -3.65
N SER A 41 23.48 -11.70 -3.03
CA SER A 41 22.42 -10.77 -3.47
C SER A 41 22.94 -9.36 -3.59
N ASP A 42 22.74 -8.74 -4.74
CA ASP A 42 23.06 -7.30 -4.94
C ASP A 42 21.86 -6.38 -4.67
N GLY A 43 20.74 -6.97 -4.26
CA GLY A 43 19.49 -6.24 -4.07
C GLY A 43 18.73 -5.93 -5.37
N GLY A 44 19.25 -6.18 -6.56
CA GLY A 44 18.62 -5.88 -7.85
C GLY A 44 17.43 -6.76 -8.22
N CYS A 45 17.38 -8.01 -7.69
CA CYS A 45 16.25 -8.94 -7.86
C CYS A 45 16.05 -9.79 -6.60
N PHE A 46 14.95 -10.55 -6.57
CA PHE A 46 14.64 -11.45 -5.46
C PHE A 46 15.53 -12.70 -5.43
N LYS A 47 15.98 -13.16 -6.61
CA LYS A 47 16.91 -14.27 -6.75
C LYS A 47 18.31 -13.93 -6.22
N THR A 48 19.03 -14.94 -5.79
CA THR A 48 20.44 -14.84 -5.40
C THR A 48 21.31 -15.54 -6.44
N LEU A 49 22.53 -15.02 -6.64
CA LEU A 49 23.56 -15.69 -7.45
C LEU A 49 24.31 -16.69 -6.59
N GLN A 50 24.41 -17.95 -7.02
CA GLN A 50 25.29 -18.92 -6.37
C GLN A 50 26.73 -18.67 -6.80
N VAL A 51 27.58 -18.35 -5.83
CA VAL A 51 29.03 -18.24 -6.01
C VAL A 51 29.67 -19.51 -5.47
N VAL A 52 30.53 -20.12 -6.27
CA VAL A 52 31.30 -21.30 -5.90
C VAL A 52 32.73 -20.89 -5.58
N LEU A 53 33.22 -21.31 -4.43
CA LEU A 53 34.56 -21.03 -3.92
C LEU A 53 35.37 -22.33 -3.89
N GLU A 54 36.57 -22.33 -4.41
CA GLU A 54 37.50 -23.48 -4.35
C GLU A 54 38.68 -23.14 -3.46
N SER A 55 38.94 -23.93 -2.41
CA SER A 55 40.02 -23.67 -1.44
C SER A 55 41.41 -23.66 -2.07
N GLY A 56 41.62 -24.45 -3.13
CA GLY A 56 42.88 -24.47 -3.88
C GLY A 56 43.14 -23.28 -4.80
N LYS A 57 42.12 -22.42 -5.04
CA LYS A 57 42.21 -21.26 -5.93
C LYS A 57 42.23 -19.93 -5.18
N LEU A 58 41.49 -19.84 -4.08
CA LEU A 58 41.30 -18.59 -3.32
C LEU A 58 42.31 -18.53 -2.15
N ALA A 59 43.24 -17.59 -2.18
CA ALA A 59 44.22 -17.38 -1.09
C ALA A 59 43.55 -17.05 0.26
N ASN A 60 42.39 -16.42 0.25
CA ASN A 60 41.61 -16.03 1.43
C ASN A 60 40.35 -16.89 1.64
N TYR A 61 40.34 -18.14 1.16
CA TYR A 61 39.18 -19.04 1.25
C TYR A 61 38.62 -19.14 2.67
N GLU A 62 39.49 -19.43 3.66
CA GLU A 62 39.10 -19.56 5.07
C GLU A 62 38.45 -18.29 5.61
N GLN A 63 38.98 -17.13 5.27
CA GLN A 63 38.44 -15.86 5.69
C GLN A 63 37.04 -15.63 5.10
N VAL A 64 36.86 -15.97 3.82
CA VAL A 64 35.56 -15.78 3.10
C VAL A 64 34.49 -16.72 3.59
N VAL A 65 34.77 -18.03 3.78
CA VAL A 65 33.76 -18.98 4.24
C VAL A 65 33.33 -18.79 5.70
N HIS A 66 34.16 -18.12 6.50
CA HIS A 66 33.87 -17.79 7.90
C HIS A 66 33.38 -16.36 8.12
N THR A 67 33.29 -15.54 7.06
CA THR A 67 32.72 -14.19 7.20
C THR A 67 31.23 -14.23 7.63
N GLY A 68 30.76 -13.20 8.31
CA GLY A 68 29.39 -13.14 8.81
C GLY A 68 28.33 -13.04 7.70
N LEU A 69 27.12 -13.50 7.99
CA LEU A 69 25.98 -13.29 7.10
C LEU A 69 25.76 -11.81 6.86
N TYR A 70 25.45 -11.45 5.62
CA TYR A 70 25.31 -10.07 5.16
C TYR A 70 26.62 -9.26 5.11
N SER A 71 27.79 -9.87 5.27
CA SER A 71 29.02 -9.23 4.82
C SER A 71 28.92 -8.87 3.34
N SER A 72 29.40 -7.69 2.98
CA SER A 72 29.41 -7.22 1.59
C SER A 72 30.69 -7.67 0.90
N LEU A 73 30.52 -8.24 -0.28
CA LEU A 73 31.56 -8.89 -1.04
C LEU A 73 31.64 -8.33 -2.46
N ARG A 74 32.88 -8.29 -2.98
CA ARG A 74 33.15 -8.16 -4.41
C ARG A 74 33.72 -9.48 -4.91
N VAL A 75 33.08 -10.05 -5.91
CA VAL A 75 33.46 -11.32 -6.51
C VAL A 75 33.80 -11.10 -7.98
N VAL A 76 34.97 -11.51 -8.38
CA VAL A 76 35.35 -11.67 -9.80
C VAL A 76 35.36 -13.15 -10.08
N GLY A 77 34.70 -13.61 -11.13
CA GLY A 77 34.59 -15.02 -11.43
C GLY A 77 34.07 -15.31 -12.80
N ARG A 78 34.03 -16.59 -13.13
CA ARG A 78 33.56 -17.12 -14.44
C ARG A 78 32.15 -17.69 -14.31
N VAL A 79 31.27 -17.30 -15.21
CA VAL A 79 29.95 -17.89 -15.34
C VAL A 79 30.11 -19.34 -15.79
N VAL A 80 29.44 -20.27 -15.09
CA VAL A 80 29.35 -21.68 -15.44
C VAL A 80 27.88 -22.01 -15.64
N LEU A 81 27.52 -22.47 -16.83
CA LEU A 81 26.15 -22.87 -17.14
C LEU A 81 25.80 -24.18 -16.45
N THR A 82 24.65 -24.24 -15.77
CA THR A 82 24.18 -25.38 -14.99
C THR A 82 22.73 -25.76 -15.38
N PRO A 83 22.49 -26.18 -16.66
CA PRO A 83 21.14 -26.39 -17.19
C PRO A 83 20.35 -27.51 -16.50
N GLN A 84 21.04 -28.39 -15.76
CA GLN A 84 20.44 -29.51 -15.01
C GLN A 84 20.22 -29.16 -13.52
N ALA A 85 20.71 -28.01 -13.05
CA ALA A 85 20.55 -27.55 -11.67
C ALA A 85 19.28 -26.68 -11.50
N LYS A 86 18.99 -26.35 -10.25
CA LYS A 86 17.85 -25.46 -9.91
C LYS A 86 18.04 -24.04 -10.46
N GLN A 87 19.28 -23.54 -10.48
CA GLN A 87 19.65 -22.27 -11.11
C GLN A 87 20.29 -22.52 -12.49
N PRO A 88 20.09 -21.61 -13.47
CA PRO A 88 20.58 -21.81 -14.83
C PRO A 88 22.10 -21.66 -14.96
N PHE A 89 22.76 -21.01 -14.02
CA PHE A 89 24.22 -20.79 -13.98
C PHE A 89 24.70 -20.55 -12.55
N GLU A 90 25.99 -20.65 -12.36
CA GLU A 90 26.74 -20.34 -11.15
C GLU A 90 27.91 -19.41 -11.49
N LEU A 91 28.52 -18.78 -10.50
CA LEU A 91 29.73 -17.99 -10.65
C LEU A 91 30.89 -18.67 -9.92
N ASN A 92 31.83 -19.26 -10.66
CA ASN A 92 33.06 -19.79 -10.07
C ASN A 92 34.02 -18.64 -9.79
N ALA A 93 34.29 -18.38 -8.51
CA ALA A 93 35.11 -17.25 -8.07
C ALA A 93 36.60 -17.43 -8.43
N ASP A 94 37.15 -16.45 -9.13
CA ASP A 94 38.60 -16.27 -9.34
C ASP A 94 39.21 -15.44 -8.18
N SER A 95 38.45 -14.48 -7.64
CA SER A 95 38.81 -13.69 -6.44
C SER A 95 37.60 -13.21 -5.67
N VAL A 96 37.74 -13.09 -4.35
CA VAL A 96 36.71 -12.52 -3.46
C VAL A 96 37.37 -11.52 -2.53
N GLU A 97 36.81 -10.32 -2.49
CA GLU A 97 37.20 -9.23 -1.58
C GLU A 97 36.06 -8.97 -0.60
N ILE A 98 36.35 -8.91 0.68
CA ILE A 98 35.38 -8.50 1.71
C ILE A 98 35.41 -6.97 1.79
N LEU A 99 34.33 -6.32 1.33
CA LEU A 99 34.23 -4.86 1.33
C LEU A 99 33.75 -4.32 2.68
N GLY A 100 32.96 -5.09 3.41
CA GLY A 100 32.49 -4.76 4.73
C GLY A 100 32.09 -6.03 5.47
N ASP A 101 32.67 -6.26 6.60
CA ASP A 101 32.36 -7.39 7.45
C ASP A 101 31.10 -7.17 8.25
N CYS A 102 30.40 -8.26 8.59
CA CYS A 102 29.22 -8.27 9.43
C CYS A 102 29.49 -9.20 10.63
N PRO A 103 29.73 -8.66 11.84
CA PRO A 103 30.05 -9.48 13.00
C PRO A 103 28.95 -10.50 13.30
N ALA A 104 29.28 -11.79 13.24
CA ALA A 104 28.29 -12.88 13.32
C ALA A 104 27.64 -12.99 14.71
N ASP A 105 28.33 -12.60 15.76
CA ASP A 105 27.88 -12.59 17.15
C ASP A 105 26.98 -11.41 17.50
N GLU A 106 27.12 -10.29 16.79
CA GLU A 106 26.30 -9.09 16.99
C GLU A 106 25.09 -9.02 16.04
N TYR A 107 25.16 -9.68 14.87
CA TYR A 107 24.13 -9.58 13.84
C TYR A 107 22.83 -10.29 14.26
N PRO A 108 21.69 -9.57 14.43
CA PRO A 108 20.48 -10.14 15.04
C PRO A 108 19.70 -11.07 14.11
N LEU A 109 19.86 -10.92 12.77
CA LEU A 109 19.12 -11.73 11.78
C LEU A 109 19.83 -13.04 11.52
N GLN A 110 19.64 -14.02 12.42
CA GLN A 110 20.22 -15.35 12.33
C GLN A 110 19.45 -16.28 11.39
N LYS A 111 20.04 -17.45 11.02
CA LYS A 111 19.43 -18.49 10.16
C LYS A 111 18.21 -19.23 10.79
N LYS A 112 17.48 -18.61 11.69
CA LYS A 112 16.28 -19.16 12.32
C LYS A 112 15.01 -18.44 11.86
N LYS A 113 13.87 -19.12 11.93
CA LYS A 113 12.57 -18.48 11.66
C LYS A 113 12.31 -17.43 12.75
N MET A 114 12.06 -16.21 12.33
CA MET A 114 11.73 -15.08 13.20
C MET A 114 10.26 -14.70 12.98
N SER A 115 9.57 -14.29 14.05
CA SER A 115 8.20 -13.79 13.93
C SER A 115 8.19 -12.38 13.33
N MET A 116 7.06 -12.00 12.74
CA MET A 116 6.85 -10.64 12.23
C MET A 116 6.95 -9.60 13.35
N GLU A 117 6.43 -9.92 14.54
CA GLU A 117 6.48 -9.06 15.73
C GLU A 117 7.92 -8.74 16.13
N TYR A 118 8.77 -9.76 16.15
CA TYR A 118 10.20 -9.56 16.44
C TYR A 118 10.87 -8.71 15.37
N LEU A 119 10.58 -8.96 14.09
CA LEU A 119 11.17 -8.18 13.00
C LEU A 119 10.70 -6.72 12.98
N ARG A 120 9.55 -6.39 13.54
CA ARG A 120 9.09 -4.99 13.71
C ARG A 120 9.98 -4.19 14.66
N THR A 121 10.66 -4.84 15.60
CA THR A 121 11.62 -4.16 16.51
C THR A 121 12.90 -3.74 15.80
N MET A 122 13.11 -4.18 14.55
CA MET A 122 14.31 -3.92 13.75
C MET A 122 13.94 -3.39 12.35
N PRO A 123 13.28 -2.23 12.24
CA PRO A 123 12.79 -1.72 10.95
C PRO A 123 13.92 -1.47 9.94
N THR A 124 15.12 -1.14 10.39
CA THR A 124 16.30 -0.91 9.55
C THR A 124 16.92 -2.20 8.97
N LEU A 125 16.73 -3.34 9.63
CA LEU A 125 17.32 -4.62 9.21
C LEU A 125 16.31 -5.57 8.56
N ARG A 126 15.03 -5.51 8.93
CA ARG A 126 14.02 -6.42 8.40
C ARG A 126 13.91 -6.47 6.87
N PRO A 127 14.24 -5.39 6.08
CA PRO A 127 14.27 -5.47 4.62
C PRO A 127 15.27 -6.51 4.07
N ARG A 128 16.23 -6.94 4.88
CA ARG A 128 17.20 -7.98 4.51
C ARG A 128 16.59 -9.39 4.54
N THR A 129 15.46 -9.60 5.21
CA THR A 129 14.74 -10.89 5.21
C THR A 129 13.98 -11.10 3.92
N ASN A 130 13.73 -12.36 3.54
CA ASN A 130 13.02 -12.65 2.29
C ASN A 130 11.61 -12.08 2.28
N THR A 131 10.88 -12.17 3.39
CA THR A 131 9.50 -11.66 3.48
C THR A 131 9.41 -10.16 3.22
N PHE A 132 10.23 -9.37 3.92
CA PHE A 132 10.19 -7.91 3.75
C PHE A 132 10.86 -7.45 2.46
N ASN A 133 11.88 -8.16 1.98
CA ASN A 133 12.46 -7.90 0.67
C ASN A 133 11.41 -8.08 -0.44
N ALA A 134 10.67 -9.19 -0.41
CA ALA A 134 9.58 -9.43 -1.36
C ALA A 134 8.45 -8.38 -1.20
N ALA A 135 8.02 -8.06 0.03
CA ALA A 135 6.94 -7.10 0.28
C ALA A 135 7.27 -5.70 -0.28
N PHE A 136 8.49 -5.21 -0.05
CA PHE A 136 8.86 -3.88 -0.51
C PHE A 136 9.15 -3.82 -2.01
N ARG A 137 9.51 -4.95 -2.66
CA ARG A 137 9.56 -5.06 -4.11
C ARG A 137 8.18 -4.99 -4.73
N VAL A 138 7.24 -5.79 -4.23
CA VAL A 138 5.84 -5.74 -4.66
C VAL A 138 5.26 -4.34 -4.45
N ARG A 139 5.53 -3.71 -3.29
CA ARG A 139 5.11 -2.32 -3.02
C ARG A 139 5.64 -1.34 -4.08
N SER A 140 6.91 -1.44 -4.44
CA SER A 140 7.52 -0.58 -5.46
C SER A 140 6.89 -0.77 -6.83
N VAL A 141 6.70 -2.03 -7.26
CA VAL A 141 6.10 -2.35 -8.56
C VAL A 141 4.62 -1.97 -8.60
N ALA A 142 3.87 -2.18 -7.52
CA ALA A 142 2.47 -1.78 -7.42
C ALA A 142 2.30 -0.25 -7.48
N ALA A 143 3.18 0.53 -6.85
CA ALA A 143 3.16 1.98 -6.94
C ALA A 143 3.35 2.46 -8.38
N TYR A 144 4.32 1.88 -9.10
CA TYR A 144 4.52 2.19 -10.51
C TYR A 144 3.32 1.77 -11.37
N ALA A 145 2.73 0.60 -11.11
CA ALA A 145 1.55 0.12 -11.82
C ALA A 145 0.36 1.09 -11.67
N ILE A 146 0.14 1.64 -10.48
CA ILE A 146 -0.91 2.64 -10.21
C ILE A 146 -0.65 3.91 -11.03
N HIS A 147 0.55 4.48 -10.97
CA HIS A 147 0.89 5.64 -11.78
C HIS A 147 0.74 5.36 -13.28
N LYS A 148 1.21 4.20 -13.74
CA LYS A 148 1.09 3.77 -15.13
C LYS A 148 -0.37 3.71 -15.59
N PHE A 149 -1.24 3.06 -14.79
CA PHE A 149 -2.67 2.97 -15.09
C PHE A 149 -3.30 4.34 -15.29
N PHE A 150 -3.14 5.23 -14.32
CA PHE A 150 -3.77 6.54 -14.37
C PHE A 150 -3.23 7.40 -15.50
N GLN A 151 -1.90 7.46 -15.68
CA GLN A 151 -1.28 8.25 -16.77
C GLN A 151 -1.71 7.76 -18.14
N GLU A 152 -1.77 6.45 -18.39
CA GLU A 152 -2.18 5.87 -19.68
C GLU A 152 -3.70 6.02 -19.94
N ASN A 153 -4.50 6.27 -18.91
CA ASN A 153 -5.93 6.56 -19.02
C ASN A 153 -6.27 8.06 -18.99
N GLY A 154 -5.26 8.92 -19.15
CA GLY A 154 -5.43 10.36 -19.30
C GLY A 154 -5.70 11.11 -18.00
N PHE A 155 -5.35 10.55 -16.86
CA PHE A 155 -5.40 11.24 -15.57
C PHE A 155 -4.15 12.09 -15.36
N ILE A 156 -4.32 13.24 -14.73
CA ILE A 156 -3.22 14.10 -14.28
C ILE A 156 -2.92 13.80 -12.81
N TYR A 157 -1.64 13.58 -12.48
CA TYR A 157 -1.20 13.42 -11.10
C TYR A 157 -1.22 14.78 -10.40
N SER A 158 -2.02 14.88 -9.34
CA SER A 158 -2.20 16.09 -8.54
C SER A 158 -1.51 15.97 -7.18
N HIS A 159 -0.75 16.99 -6.80
CA HIS A 159 -0.16 17.11 -5.48
C HIS A 159 -1.11 17.89 -4.57
N SER A 160 -1.87 17.19 -3.73
CA SER A 160 -2.63 17.84 -2.66
C SER A 160 -1.69 18.23 -1.51
N PRO A 161 -1.92 19.39 -0.85
CA PRO A 161 -1.11 19.80 0.29
C PRO A 161 -1.31 18.85 1.48
N LEU A 162 -0.24 18.63 2.25
CA LEU A 162 -0.32 17.84 3.48
C LEU A 162 -0.81 18.66 4.67
N LEU A 163 -0.67 19.98 4.60
CA LEU A 163 -1.11 20.93 5.63
C LEU A 163 -2.47 21.52 5.22
N THR A 164 -3.46 21.35 6.07
CA THR A 164 -4.83 21.80 5.78
C THR A 164 -5.51 22.40 7.02
N ALA A 165 -6.45 23.30 6.79
CA ALA A 165 -7.38 23.78 7.82
C ALA A 165 -8.76 23.09 7.71
N SER A 166 -8.98 22.24 6.69
CA SER A 166 -10.24 21.55 6.43
C SER A 166 -10.14 20.08 6.81
N ASP A 167 -11.17 19.53 7.46
CA ASP A 167 -11.29 18.09 7.71
C ASP A 167 -12.14 17.45 6.60
N CYS A 168 -11.52 16.69 5.72
CA CYS A 168 -12.20 16.04 4.60
C CYS A 168 -13.28 15.04 5.06
N GLU A 169 -13.03 14.32 6.13
CA GLU A 169 -13.98 13.32 6.65
C GLU A 169 -15.06 13.93 7.56
N GLY A 170 -14.85 15.16 8.05
CA GLY A 170 -15.79 15.88 8.92
C GLY A 170 -15.88 15.34 10.37
N ALA A 171 -15.08 14.35 10.72
CA ALA A 171 -15.02 13.74 12.06
C ALA A 171 -13.64 13.11 12.35
N GLY A 172 -12.62 13.44 11.55
CA GLY A 172 -11.29 12.86 11.64
C GLY A 172 -10.49 13.37 12.83
N GLU A 173 -9.89 12.48 13.60
CA GLU A 173 -8.85 12.87 14.55
C GLU A 173 -7.60 13.27 13.77
N MET A 174 -7.31 14.57 13.68
CA MET A 174 -6.19 15.12 12.93
C MET A 174 -5.00 15.41 13.83
N PHE A 175 -3.79 15.20 13.33
CA PHE A 175 -2.58 15.72 13.97
C PHE A 175 -2.48 17.20 13.73
N GLN A 176 -2.41 17.99 14.81
CA GLN A 176 -2.18 19.42 14.72
C GLN A 176 -0.70 19.72 14.43
N VAL A 177 -0.47 20.70 13.56
CA VAL A 177 0.85 21.24 13.23
C VAL A 177 0.94 22.66 13.75
N THR A 178 1.95 22.94 14.56
CA THR A 178 2.16 24.26 15.18
C THR A 178 3.63 24.55 15.35
N THR A 179 4.00 25.83 15.30
CA THR A 179 5.32 26.36 15.67
C THR A 179 5.31 27.05 17.04
N LEU A 180 4.16 27.08 17.72
CA LEU A 180 4.05 27.64 19.06
C LEU A 180 4.85 26.78 20.06
N ASP A 181 5.46 27.48 21.05
CA ASP A 181 6.09 26.82 22.19
C ASP A 181 5.03 26.14 23.07
N LEU A 182 4.99 24.82 23.08
CA LEU A 182 4.03 24.03 23.86
C LEU A 182 4.20 24.21 25.39
N GLN A 183 5.34 24.74 25.86
CA GLN A 183 5.54 25.05 27.28
C GLN A 183 4.95 26.44 27.66
N ASN A 184 4.83 27.35 26.69
CA ASN A 184 4.37 28.72 26.88
C ASN A 184 3.38 29.08 25.76
N VAL A 185 2.28 28.32 25.64
CA VAL A 185 1.27 28.55 24.61
C VAL A 185 0.58 29.93 24.84
N PRO A 186 0.65 30.84 23.86
CA PRO A 186 -0.06 32.11 23.94
C PRO A 186 -1.57 31.90 23.98
N LYS A 187 -2.27 32.71 24.75
CA LYS A 187 -3.72 32.57 24.95
C LYS A 187 -4.45 33.91 24.77
N ASN A 188 -5.64 33.79 24.20
CA ASN A 188 -6.63 34.85 24.16
C ASN A 188 -7.22 35.16 25.58
N GLU A 189 -7.95 36.24 25.70
CA GLU A 189 -8.62 36.65 26.98
C GLU A 189 -9.61 35.56 27.47
N ASP A 190 -10.21 34.78 26.57
CA ASP A 190 -11.13 33.69 26.89
C ASP A 190 -10.43 32.35 27.24
N GLY A 191 -9.09 32.35 27.24
CA GLY A 191 -8.28 31.17 27.55
C GLY A 191 -8.03 30.20 26.39
N THR A 192 -8.59 30.47 25.21
CA THR A 192 -8.28 29.71 23.98
C THR A 192 -6.87 30.01 23.49
N VAL A 193 -6.33 29.16 22.63
CA VAL A 193 -5.00 29.35 22.02
C VAL A 193 -5.04 30.57 21.08
N ASP A 194 -4.09 31.48 21.23
CA ASP A 194 -3.91 32.61 20.31
C ASP A 194 -3.06 32.16 19.08
N TYR A 195 -3.74 31.67 18.08
CA TYR A 195 -3.10 31.21 16.83
C TYR A 195 -2.60 32.38 15.96
N SER A 196 -2.91 33.65 16.25
CA SER A 196 -2.34 34.77 15.50
C SER A 196 -0.82 34.84 15.61
N GLN A 197 -0.23 34.16 16.61
CA GLN A 197 1.20 34.06 16.84
C GLN A 197 1.81 32.78 16.22
N ASP A 198 1.00 31.89 15.62
CA ASP A 198 1.50 30.70 14.94
C ASP A 198 1.86 31.01 13.47
N PHE A 199 2.59 30.11 12.82
CA PHE A 199 3.12 30.28 11.47
C PHE A 199 2.03 30.65 10.43
N PHE A 200 0.87 30.01 10.49
CA PHE A 200 -0.25 30.23 9.56
C PHE A 200 -1.32 31.17 10.10
N GLU A 201 -1.12 31.75 11.26
CA GLU A 201 -2.09 32.65 11.97
C GLU A 201 -3.47 31.99 12.19
N LYS A 202 -3.55 30.65 12.12
CA LYS A 202 -4.75 29.84 12.32
C LYS A 202 -4.39 28.37 12.63
N PRO A 203 -5.34 27.58 13.20
CA PRO A 203 -5.14 26.14 13.37
C PRO A 203 -4.90 25.44 12.03
N VAL A 204 -3.85 24.63 11.96
CA VAL A 204 -3.50 23.81 10.80
C VAL A 204 -3.19 22.40 11.25
N ASN A 205 -3.57 21.43 10.42
CA ASN A 205 -3.43 20.01 10.70
C ASN A 205 -2.75 19.28 9.54
N LEU A 206 -2.29 18.04 9.80
CA LEU A 206 -1.94 17.11 8.74
C LEU A 206 -3.21 16.53 8.13
N THR A 207 -3.26 16.45 6.80
CA THR A 207 -4.45 16.01 6.07
C THR A 207 -4.79 14.54 6.31
N VAL A 208 -6.08 14.23 6.33
CA VAL A 208 -6.63 12.87 6.35
C VAL A 208 -6.94 12.33 4.95
N SER A 209 -6.95 13.22 3.93
CA SER A 209 -7.28 12.89 2.52
C SER A 209 -6.92 14.07 1.62
N GLY A 210 -6.52 13.80 0.40
CA GLY A 210 -6.32 14.81 -0.66
C GLY A 210 -7.54 15.02 -1.56
N GLN A 211 -8.69 14.45 -1.20
CA GLN A 211 -9.88 14.43 -2.06
C GLN A 211 -10.42 15.82 -2.39
N LEU A 212 -10.58 16.70 -1.39
CA LEU A 212 -11.22 18.00 -1.63
C LEU A 212 -10.45 18.88 -2.62
N GLU A 213 -9.13 18.88 -2.51
CA GLU A 213 -8.24 19.58 -3.44
C GLU A 213 -8.22 18.88 -4.81
N ALA A 214 -8.30 17.53 -4.84
CA ALA A 214 -8.41 16.77 -6.09
C ALA A 214 -9.72 17.09 -6.83
N GLU A 215 -10.84 17.28 -6.14
CA GLU A 215 -12.10 17.75 -6.76
C GLU A 215 -11.91 19.12 -7.42
N ALA A 216 -11.20 20.04 -6.78
CA ALA A 216 -10.90 21.34 -7.38
C ALA A 216 -10.07 21.21 -8.65
N MET A 217 -9.06 20.34 -8.66
CA MET A 217 -8.25 20.06 -9.82
C MET A 217 -9.05 19.35 -10.93
N ALA A 218 -9.97 18.43 -10.57
CA ALA A 218 -10.83 17.75 -11.53
C ALA A 218 -11.76 18.71 -12.28
N MET A 219 -12.24 19.80 -11.63
CA MET A 219 -13.03 20.85 -12.28
C MET A 219 -12.24 21.63 -13.35
N ALA A 220 -10.92 21.51 -13.40
CA ALA A 220 -10.07 22.14 -14.41
C ALA A 220 -9.50 21.15 -15.43
N PHE A 221 -9.16 19.94 -15.00
CA PHE A 221 -8.44 18.95 -15.80
C PHE A 221 -9.27 17.72 -16.19
N GLY A 222 -10.49 17.60 -15.68
CA GLY A 222 -11.42 16.51 -15.98
C GLY A 222 -11.13 15.23 -15.21
N LYS A 223 -9.92 14.69 -15.27
CA LYS A 223 -9.49 13.48 -14.57
C LYS A 223 -8.17 13.72 -13.86
N VAL A 224 -8.17 13.57 -12.55
CA VAL A 224 -6.97 13.71 -11.73
C VAL A 224 -6.87 12.57 -10.74
N TYR A 225 -5.70 12.34 -10.17
CA TYR A 225 -5.52 11.45 -9.03
C TYR A 225 -4.44 11.98 -8.09
N THR A 226 -4.62 11.75 -6.80
CA THR A 226 -3.55 11.89 -5.81
C THR A 226 -2.90 10.54 -5.56
N PHE A 227 -1.66 10.54 -5.13
CA PHE A 227 -0.97 9.41 -4.55
C PHE A 227 0.02 9.97 -3.53
N GLY A 228 -0.42 10.11 -2.30
CA GLY A 228 0.31 10.81 -1.28
C GLY A 228 0.05 10.33 0.14
N PRO A 229 0.89 10.75 1.09
CA PRO A 229 0.73 10.43 2.49
C PRO A 229 -0.50 11.11 3.08
N THR A 230 -1.18 10.38 3.96
CA THR A 230 -2.31 10.84 4.77
C THR A 230 -2.09 10.43 6.22
N PHE A 231 -2.73 11.16 7.14
CA PHE A 231 -2.46 11.05 8.57
C PHE A 231 -3.76 10.97 9.36
N ARG A 232 -3.87 10.00 10.28
CA ARG A 232 -5.01 9.89 11.19
C ARG A 232 -4.51 9.65 12.61
N ALA A 233 -4.95 10.50 13.56
CA ALA A 233 -4.54 10.45 14.95
C ALA A 233 -5.37 9.45 15.79
N GLU A 234 -6.12 8.57 15.15
CA GLU A 234 -6.95 7.56 15.79
C GLU A 234 -6.12 6.61 16.66
N LYS A 235 -6.50 6.48 17.93
CA LYS A 235 -5.86 5.54 18.87
C LYS A 235 -6.38 4.10 18.69
N SER A 236 -6.26 3.56 17.45
CA SER A 236 -6.69 2.22 17.11
C SER A 236 -5.52 1.24 17.09
N PHE A 237 -5.70 0.07 17.73
CA PHE A 237 -4.68 -0.99 17.82
C PHE A 237 -4.90 -2.15 16.87
N THR A 238 -5.77 -2.01 15.88
CA THR A 238 -6.06 -3.09 14.95
C THR A 238 -4.89 -3.36 14.01
N THR A 239 -4.94 -4.46 13.29
CA THR A 239 -3.96 -4.83 12.27
C THR A 239 -4.07 -4.01 10.98
N ARG A 240 -5.08 -3.14 10.89
CA ARG A 240 -5.43 -2.38 9.67
C ARG A 240 -5.23 -0.87 9.81
N HIS A 241 -4.83 -0.37 10.99
CA HIS A 241 -4.66 1.05 11.25
C HIS A 241 -3.19 1.42 11.39
N ALA A 242 -2.81 2.49 10.73
CA ALA A 242 -1.55 3.20 10.88
C ALA A 242 -1.85 4.70 10.98
N ALA A 243 -1.01 5.44 11.70
CA ALA A 243 -1.16 6.89 11.85
C ALA A 243 -0.69 7.66 10.60
N GLU A 244 0.19 7.05 9.82
CA GLU A 244 0.68 7.54 8.52
C GLU A 244 0.56 6.40 7.50
N PHE A 245 -0.09 6.67 6.38
CA PHE A 245 -0.28 5.73 5.27
C PHE A 245 -0.47 6.49 3.96
N TRP A 246 -0.49 5.81 2.82
CA TRP A 246 -0.63 6.45 1.52
C TRP A 246 -2.01 6.18 0.92
N MET A 247 -2.63 7.23 0.38
CA MET A 247 -3.90 7.14 -0.33
C MET A 247 -3.73 7.40 -1.82
N ILE A 248 -4.48 6.64 -2.61
CA ILE A 248 -4.70 6.88 -4.02
C ILE A 248 -6.15 7.37 -4.17
N GLU A 249 -6.34 8.59 -4.64
CA GLU A 249 -7.64 9.24 -4.67
C GLU A 249 -7.88 9.90 -6.03
N PRO A 250 -8.40 9.16 -7.02
CA PRO A 250 -8.82 9.74 -8.28
C PRO A 250 -10.14 10.47 -8.15
N GLU A 251 -10.26 11.60 -8.87
CA GLU A 251 -11.48 12.38 -9.04
C GLU A 251 -11.74 12.65 -10.52
N MET A 252 -12.95 12.44 -10.96
CA MET A 252 -13.36 12.48 -12.37
C MET A 252 -14.58 13.37 -12.54
N ALA A 253 -14.41 14.46 -13.26
CA ALA A 253 -15.53 15.31 -13.73
C ALA A 253 -16.29 14.61 -14.85
N PHE A 254 -17.59 14.96 -15.01
CA PHE A 254 -18.52 14.33 -15.96
C PHE A 254 -18.61 12.81 -15.79
N CYS A 255 -18.60 12.36 -14.54
CA CYS A 255 -18.59 10.95 -14.18
C CYS A 255 -19.61 10.70 -13.06
N ASP A 256 -20.44 9.68 -13.24
CA ASP A 256 -21.42 9.20 -12.28
C ASP A 256 -20.84 8.06 -11.39
N LEU A 257 -21.69 7.50 -10.53
CA LEU A 257 -21.34 6.37 -9.69
C LEU A 257 -20.91 5.13 -10.50
N SER A 258 -21.53 4.89 -11.67
CA SER A 258 -21.16 3.76 -12.52
C SER A 258 -19.76 3.93 -13.11
N GLY A 259 -19.43 5.11 -13.61
CA GLY A 259 -18.09 5.42 -14.15
C GLY A 259 -16.99 5.31 -13.11
N TYR A 260 -17.28 5.70 -11.86
CA TYR A 260 -16.39 5.44 -10.74
C TYR A 260 -16.13 3.93 -10.57
N MET A 261 -17.19 3.11 -10.45
CA MET A 261 -17.06 1.67 -10.25
C MET A 261 -16.30 1.00 -11.39
N ASP A 262 -16.54 1.39 -12.65
CA ASP A 262 -15.83 0.86 -13.81
C ASP A 262 -14.32 1.19 -13.75
N THR A 263 -13.97 2.41 -13.35
CA THR A 263 -12.58 2.84 -13.22
C THR A 263 -11.86 2.11 -12.08
N ALA A 264 -12.52 1.95 -10.94
CA ALA A 264 -11.97 1.23 -9.78
C ALA A 264 -11.75 -0.26 -10.07
N GLU A 265 -12.70 -0.91 -10.77
CA GLU A 265 -12.56 -2.29 -11.23
C GLU A 265 -11.38 -2.43 -12.21
N ALA A 266 -11.30 -1.56 -13.23
CA ALA A 266 -10.24 -1.60 -14.22
C ALA A 266 -8.85 -1.39 -13.61
N MET A 267 -8.71 -0.41 -12.72
CA MET A 267 -7.46 -0.12 -12.00
C MET A 267 -7.01 -1.31 -11.14
N THR A 268 -7.93 -1.89 -10.36
CA THR A 268 -7.63 -3.02 -9.49
C THR A 268 -7.14 -4.23 -10.28
N LYS A 269 -7.84 -4.58 -11.36
CA LYS A 269 -7.44 -5.67 -12.27
C LYS A 269 -6.08 -5.41 -12.91
N PHE A 270 -5.84 -4.18 -13.36
CA PHE A 270 -4.56 -3.80 -13.97
C PHE A 270 -3.40 -3.96 -12.99
N VAL A 271 -3.53 -3.44 -11.76
CA VAL A 271 -2.47 -3.52 -10.74
C VAL A 271 -2.16 -4.97 -10.36
N ILE A 272 -3.20 -5.80 -10.18
CA ILE A 272 -3.02 -7.23 -9.88
C ILE A 272 -2.23 -7.92 -11.00
N ARG A 273 -2.66 -7.79 -12.27
CA ARG A 273 -1.97 -8.39 -13.42
C ARG A 273 -0.54 -7.90 -13.52
N TYR A 274 -0.34 -6.58 -13.39
CA TYR A 274 0.99 -5.99 -13.49
C TYR A 274 1.95 -6.54 -12.44
N VAL A 275 1.49 -6.73 -11.20
CA VAL A 275 2.30 -7.32 -10.12
C VAL A 275 2.58 -8.80 -10.37
N LEU A 276 1.58 -9.59 -10.79
CA LEU A 276 1.78 -11.01 -11.12
C LEU A 276 2.80 -11.19 -12.24
N ASP A 277 2.77 -10.33 -13.27
CA ASP A 277 3.67 -10.40 -14.41
C ASP A 277 5.11 -9.92 -14.09
N ASN A 278 5.25 -8.92 -13.21
CA ASN A 278 6.54 -8.27 -12.95
C ASN A 278 7.23 -8.68 -11.64
N CYS A 279 6.53 -9.43 -10.76
CA CYS A 279 7.05 -9.95 -9.50
C CYS A 279 6.80 -11.47 -9.34
N PRO A 280 7.05 -12.31 -10.35
CA PRO A 280 6.67 -13.73 -10.29
C PRO A 280 7.37 -14.50 -9.16
N ASP A 281 8.63 -14.21 -8.87
CA ASP A 281 9.40 -14.87 -7.82
C ASP A 281 8.92 -14.48 -6.41
N GLU A 282 8.62 -13.20 -6.19
CA GLU A 282 8.06 -12.65 -4.95
C GLU A 282 6.65 -13.19 -4.71
N MET A 283 5.82 -13.24 -5.74
CA MET A 283 4.45 -13.76 -5.64
C MET A 283 4.44 -15.27 -5.38
N ALA A 284 5.32 -16.02 -6.02
CA ALA A 284 5.51 -17.45 -5.70
C ALA A 284 5.93 -17.65 -4.24
N PHE A 285 6.83 -16.80 -3.73
CA PHE A 285 7.23 -16.82 -2.33
C PHE A 285 6.04 -16.56 -1.38
N PHE A 286 5.24 -15.53 -1.63
CA PHE A 286 4.06 -15.24 -0.81
C PHE A 286 3.04 -16.38 -0.86
N ASN A 287 2.75 -16.91 -2.03
CA ASN A 287 1.81 -18.02 -2.20
C ASN A 287 2.28 -19.29 -1.47
N GLN A 288 3.59 -19.53 -1.39
CA GLN A 288 4.13 -20.71 -0.72
C GLN A 288 4.22 -20.54 0.80
N PHE A 289 4.63 -19.38 1.31
CA PHE A 289 5.06 -19.20 2.69
C PHE A 289 4.17 -18.31 3.54
N ILE A 290 3.33 -17.46 2.94
CA ILE A 290 2.50 -16.48 3.66
C ILE A 290 1.02 -16.83 3.53
N ASP A 291 0.51 -17.01 2.31
CA ASP A 291 -0.92 -17.23 2.06
C ASP A 291 -1.10 -18.22 0.90
N LYS A 292 -1.33 -19.48 1.24
CA LYS A 292 -1.60 -20.53 0.24
C LYS A 292 -2.92 -20.23 -0.48
N GLY A 293 -2.88 -20.19 -1.82
CA GLY A 293 -4.02 -19.81 -2.66
C GLY A 293 -4.08 -18.31 -2.98
N LEU A 294 -3.06 -17.54 -2.60
CA LEU A 294 -2.97 -16.11 -2.91
C LEU A 294 -3.06 -15.85 -4.41
N ILE A 295 -2.25 -16.53 -5.23
CA ILE A 295 -2.22 -16.32 -6.69
C ILE A 295 -3.59 -16.66 -7.30
N GLU A 296 -4.17 -17.81 -6.94
CA GLU A 296 -5.50 -18.22 -7.42
C GLU A 296 -6.58 -17.16 -7.11
N ARG A 297 -6.58 -16.62 -5.89
CA ARG A 297 -7.50 -15.55 -5.49
C ARG A 297 -7.28 -14.26 -6.28
N LEU A 298 -6.04 -13.86 -6.50
CA LEU A 298 -5.71 -12.66 -7.29
C LEU A 298 -6.09 -12.84 -8.77
N GLU A 299 -5.84 -14.01 -9.35
CA GLU A 299 -6.26 -14.35 -10.71
C GLU A 299 -7.79 -14.37 -10.86
N LEU A 300 -8.51 -14.92 -9.87
CA LEU A 300 -9.97 -14.85 -9.83
C LEU A 300 -10.45 -13.40 -9.92
N VAL A 301 -9.91 -12.52 -9.09
CA VAL A 301 -10.29 -11.09 -9.09
C VAL A 301 -9.93 -10.41 -10.41
N ALA A 302 -8.72 -10.64 -10.92
CA ALA A 302 -8.26 -10.03 -12.17
C ALA A 302 -9.08 -10.45 -13.40
N ASN A 303 -9.74 -11.61 -13.36
CA ASN A 303 -10.50 -12.18 -14.48
C ASN A 303 -12.02 -12.16 -14.28
N SER A 304 -12.52 -11.79 -13.09
CA SER A 304 -13.96 -11.71 -12.83
C SER A 304 -14.54 -10.39 -13.33
N GLU A 305 -15.79 -10.39 -13.73
CA GLU A 305 -16.66 -9.21 -13.75
C GLU A 305 -17.19 -8.99 -12.34
N PHE A 306 -17.04 -7.77 -11.80
CA PHE A 306 -17.43 -7.47 -10.42
C PHE A 306 -18.95 -7.39 -10.30
N GLY A 307 -19.48 -7.95 -9.22
CA GLY A 307 -20.91 -7.85 -8.89
C GLY A 307 -21.26 -6.43 -8.44
N ARG A 308 -22.55 -6.09 -8.52
CA ARG A 308 -23.12 -4.84 -7.98
C ARG A 308 -24.39 -5.16 -7.22
N ILE A 309 -24.54 -4.63 -6.03
CA ILE A 309 -25.70 -4.82 -5.17
C ILE A 309 -25.94 -3.58 -4.33
N SER A 310 -27.20 -3.21 -4.10
CA SER A 310 -27.50 -2.13 -3.16
C SER A 310 -27.21 -2.55 -1.71
N TYR A 311 -26.88 -1.59 -0.85
CA TYR A 311 -26.75 -1.84 0.59
C TYR A 311 -28.02 -2.47 1.16
N THR A 312 -29.18 -1.99 0.78
CA THR A 312 -30.47 -2.53 1.24
C THR A 312 -30.61 -4.01 0.90
N ASP A 313 -30.33 -4.40 -0.35
CA ASP A 313 -30.42 -5.82 -0.76
C ASP A 313 -29.32 -6.67 -0.10
N ALA A 314 -28.12 -6.11 0.08
CA ALA A 314 -27.03 -6.78 0.80
C ALA A 314 -27.43 -7.07 2.25
N ILE A 315 -28.02 -6.10 2.95
CA ILE A 315 -28.55 -6.27 4.32
C ILE A 315 -29.63 -7.35 4.36
N GLU A 316 -30.54 -7.41 3.39
CA GLU A 316 -31.56 -8.47 3.35
C GLU A 316 -30.98 -9.88 3.15
N ILE A 317 -29.90 -10.00 2.36
CA ILE A 317 -29.16 -11.28 2.23
C ILE A 317 -28.49 -11.65 3.55
N LEU A 318 -27.81 -10.69 4.18
CA LEU A 318 -27.08 -10.91 5.43
C LEU A 318 -28.03 -11.25 6.58
N LYS A 319 -29.17 -10.59 6.72
CA LYS A 319 -30.20 -10.87 7.74
C LYS A 319 -30.68 -12.33 7.72
N LYS A 320 -30.84 -12.93 6.54
CA LYS A 320 -31.23 -14.34 6.40
C LYS A 320 -30.21 -15.29 7.02
N ASN A 321 -28.98 -14.84 7.22
CA ASN A 321 -27.87 -15.61 7.79
C ASN A 321 -27.34 -15.05 9.14
N ASN A 322 -28.05 -14.14 9.78
CA ASN A 322 -27.60 -13.36 10.93
C ASN A 322 -27.03 -14.22 12.09
N LYS A 323 -27.54 -15.45 12.30
CA LYS A 323 -27.05 -16.39 13.31
C LYS A 323 -25.60 -16.86 13.10
N LYS A 324 -25.00 -16.61 11.93
CA LYS A 324 -23.64 -16.98 11.58
C LYS A 324 -22.63 -15.88 11.91
N PHE A 325 -23.10 -14.67 12.24
CA PHE A 325 -22.26 -13.50 12.44
C PHE A 325 -22.09 -13.17 13.92
N GLN A 326 -20.92 -12.63 14.24
CA GLN A 326 -20.62 -12.11 15.57
C GLN A 326 -21.32 -10.76 15.81
N PHE A 327 -21.38 -9.93 14.77
CA PHE A 327 -22.03 -8.62 14.81
C PHE A 327 -23.43 -8.69 14.22
N PRO A 328 -24.44 -8.01 14.82
CA PRO A 328 -25.79 -7.99 14.29
C PRO A 328 -25.86 -7.26 12.95
N VAL A 329 -26.78 -7.70 12.08
CA VAL A 329 -27.05 -7.09 10.79
C VAL A 329 -28.35 -6.30 10.86
N GLU A 330 -28.26 -4.99 10.78
CA GLU A 330 -29.41 -4.10 10.76
C GLU A 330 -29.23 -3.03 9.68
N TRP A 331 -30.35 -2.51 9.14
CA TRP A 331 -30.28 -1.42 8.20
C TRP A 331 -29.91 -0.13 8.93
N GLY A 332 -28.98 0.65 8.36
CA GLY A 332 -28.47 1.90 8.97
C GLY A 332 -27.18 1.77 9.74
N VAL A 333 -26.59 0.55 9.84
CA VAL A 333 -25.30 0.32 10.49
C VAL A 333 -24.24 -0.12 9.48
N ASP A 334 -22.96 0.13 9.81
CA ASP A 334 -21.85 -0.28 8.95
C ASP A 334 -21.78 -1.81 8.79
N ILE A 335 -21.50 -2.24 7.57
CA ILE A 335 -21.19 -3.62 7.23
C ILE A 335 -19.80 -3.94 7.79
N GLN A 336 -19.74 -4.95 8.67
CA GLN A 336 -18.47 -5.39 9.28
C GLN A 336 -17.71 -6.34 8.34
N THR A 337 -16.40 -6.46 8.53
CA THR A 337 -15.54 -7.31 7.69
C THR A 337 -16.05 -8.75 7.52
N GLU A 338 -16.68 -9.35 8.53
CA GLU A 338 -17.25 -10.70 8.40
C GLU A 338 -18.44 -10.74 7.42
N HIS A 339 -19.22 -9.66 7.36
CA HIS A 339 -20.33 -9.50 6.42
C HIS A 339 -19.82 -9.30 4.99
N GLU A 340 -18.80 -8.43 4.82
CA GLU A 340 -18.14 -8.16 3.54
C GLU A 340 -17.54 -9.43 2.94
N ARG A 341 -16.84 -10.21 3.75
CA ARG A 341 -16.28 -11.49 3.34
C ARG A 341 -17.36 -12.51 3.02
N TYR A 342 -18.44 -12.54 3.78
CA TYR A 342 -19.57 -13.43 3.47
C TYR A 342 -20.19 -13.10 2.11
N LEU A 343 -20.37 -11.81 1.78
CA LEU A 343 -20.85 -11.40 0.47
C LEU A 343 -19.90 -11.85 -0.65
N THR A 344 -18.60 -11.59 -0.52
CA THR A 344 -17.62 -11.87 -1.57
C THR A 344 -17.25 -13.36 -1.69
N GLU A 345 -17.17 -14.11 -0.58
CA GLU A 345 -16.65 -15.48 -0.56
C GLU A 345 -17.76 -16.53 -0.63
N VAL A 346 -18.98 -16.23 -0.14
CA VAL A 346 -20.09 -17.20 -0.06
C VAL A 346 -21.18 -16.88 -1.05
N VAL A 347 -21.64 -15.61 -1.10
CA VAL A 347 -22.78 -15.21 -1.91
C VAL A 347 -22.40 -15.03 -3.37
N PHE A 348 -21.48 -14.12 -3.65
CA PHE A 348 -21.08 -13.77 -5.03
C PHE A 348 -19.91 -14.62 -5.54
N LYS A 349 -19.05 -15.12 -4.66
CA LYS A 349 -17.80 -15.84 -4.98
C LYS A 349 -16.90 -15.08 -5.95
N LYS A 350 -16.93 -13.76 -5.87
CA LYS A 350 -16.19 -12.79 -6.68
C LYS A 350 -16.24 -11.42 -6.01
N PRO A 351 -15.45 -10.42 -6.45
CA PRO A 351 -15.58 -9.05 -5.97
C PRO A 351 -16.98 -8.49 -6.22
N VAL A 352 -17.41 -7.60 -5.34
CA VAL A 352 -18.71 -6.96 -5.43
C VAL A 352 -18.66 -5.51 -4.96
N PHE A 353 -19.34 -4.62 -5.67
CA PHE A 353 -19.64 -3.28 -5.19
C PHE A 353 -20.95 -3.32 -4.41
N VAL A 354 -20.94 -2.78 -3.21
CA VAL A 354 -22.13 -2.47 -2.42
C VAL A 354 -22.40 -0.98 -2.59
N THR A 355 -23.62 -0.61 -3.03
CA THR A 355 -23.97 0.77 -3.39
C THR A 355 -25.09 1.32 -2.53
N ASP A 356 -25.31 2.63 -2.60
CA ASP A 356 -26.49 3.29 -2.02
C ASP A 356 -26.62 3.08 -0.51
N TYR A 357 -25.59 3.48 0.20
CA TYR A 357 -25.52 3.40 1.66
C TYR A 357 -26.43 4.43 2.37
N PRO A 358 -26.89 4.14 3.60
CA PRO A 358 -27.57 5.12 4.43
C PRO A 358 -26.72 6.40 4.61
N LYS A 359 -27.35 7.57 4.50
CA LYS A 359 -26.66 8.86 4.61
C LYS A 359 -26.00 9.09 5.99
N GLU A 360 -26.56 8.47 7.03
CA GLU A 360 -26.12 8.64 8.41
C GLU A 360 -24.72 8.07 8.68
N ILE A 361 -24.29 7.11 7.87
CA ILE A 361 -23.00 6.41 8.03
C ILE A 361 -21.97 6.79 6.94
N LYS A 362 -22.26 7.84 6.16
CA LYS A 362 -21.39 8.29 5.06
C LYS A 362 -21.13 9.80 5.14
N SER A 363 -20.04 10.23 4.53
CA SER A 363 -19.52 11.60 4.61
C SER A 363 -20.43 12.64 3.95
N PHE A 364 -20.29 13.90 4.35
CA PHE A 364 -21.15 15.02 3.98
C PHE A 364 -21.19 15.35 2.48
N TYR A 365 -20.09 15.09 1.77
CA TYR A 365 -19.90 15.45 0.36
C TYR A 365 -20.55 14.49 -0.62
N MET A 366 -21.09 13.37 -0.16
CA MET A 366 -21.69 12.35 -1.03
C MET A 366 -23.06 12.77 -1.53
N LYS A 367 -23.32 12.52 -2.83
CA LYS A 367 -24.58 12.88 -3.47
C LYS A 367 -25.76 12.16 -2.84
N MET A 368 -26.77 12.94 -2.42
CA MET A 368 -28.03 12.40 -1.90
C MET A 368 -28.85 11.77 -3.02
N ASN A 369 -29.29 10.52 -2.82
CA ASN A 369 -30.22 9.85 -3.73
C ASN A 369 -31.64 10.45 -3.64
N ALA A 370 -32.49 10.16 -4.63
CA ALA A 370 -33.85 10.69 -4.73
C ALA A 370 -34.77 10.24 -3.57
N ASP A 371 -34.44 9.16 -2.87
CA ASP A 371 -35.15 8.65 -1.72
C ASP A 371 -34.98 9.50 -0.43
N GLY A 372 -34.02 10.41 -0.43
CA GLY A 372 -33.67 11.25 0.72
C GLY A 372 -33.08 10.51 1.93
N LYS A 373 -32.80 9.21 1.81
CA LYS A 373 -32.30 8.33 2.88
C LYS A 373 -30.92 7.76 2.59
N THR A 374 -30.61 7.54 1.32
CA THR A 374 -29.35 6.96 0.89
C THR A 374 -28.51 7.95 0.10
N VAL A 375 -27.22 7.66 -0.03
CA VAL A 375 -26.28 8.43 -0.83
C VAL A 375 -25.66 7.54 -1.91
N ALA A 376 -25.27 8.14 -3.03
CA ALA A 376 -24.61 7.48 -4.16
C ALA A 376 -23.15 7.13 -3.80
N ALA A 377 -22.96 6.34 -2.77
CA ALA A 377 -21.70 5.75 -2.36
C ALA A 377 -21.56 4.34 -2.93
N ALA A 378 -20.32 3.87 -3.09
CA ALA A 378 -20.03 2.49 -3.40
C ALA A 378 -18.73 2.05 -2.73
N ASP A 379 -18.77 0.89 -2.07
CA ASP A 379 -17.57 0.26 -1.51
C ASP A 379 -17.27 -1.01 -2.31
N MET A 380 -16.03 -1.14 -2.79
CA MET A 380 -15.56 -2.32 -3.50
C MET A 380 -15.04 -3.35 -2.50
N LEU A 381 -15.74 -4.46 -2.41
CA LEU A 381 -15.38 -5.59 -1.56
C LEU A 381 -14.67 -6.67 -2.37
N VAL A 382 -13.58 -7.22 -1.82
CA VAL A 382 -12.85 -8.32 -2.45
C VAL A 382 -12.70 -9.52 -1.50
N PRO A 383 -12.63 -10.76 -2.03
CA PRO A 383 -12.40 -11.95 -1.20
C PRO A 383 -11.11 -11.85 -0.40
N GLY A 384 -11.12 -12.28 0.86
CA GLY A 384 -9.95 -12.34 1.73
C GLY A 384 -9.73 -11.11 2.62
N ILE A 385 -10.08 -9.91 2.17
CA ILE A 385 -9.85 -8.68 2.95
C ILE A 385 -11.15 -7.90 3.27
N GLY A 386 -12.20 -8.04 2.45
CA GLY A 386 -13.41 -7.21 2.53
C GLY A 386 -13.25 -5.92 1.73
N GLU A 387 -13.64 -4.78 2.29
CA GLU A 387 -13.51 -3.47 1.63
C GLU A 387 -12.06 -3.16 1.27
N LEU A 388 -11.84 -2.88 -0.02
CA LEU A 388 -10.56 -2.45 -0.57
C LEU A 388 -10.59 -0.99 -1.03
N ILE A 389 -11.69 -0.54 -1.63
CA ILE A 389 -11.91 0.81 -2.13
C ILE A 389 -13.25 1.31 -1.62
N GLY A 390 -13.29 2.55 -1.15
CA GLY A 390 -14.52 3.28 -0.86
C GLY A 390 -14.59 4.57 -1.68
N GLY A 391 -15.79 4.92 -2.17
CA GLY A 391 -15.96 6.13 -2.96
C GLY A 391 -17.42 6.50 -3.17
N SER A 392 -17.64 7.56 -3.92
CA SER A 392 -18.98 8.06 -4.19
C SER A 392 -19.05 8.98 -5.41
N GLN A 393 -20.23 9.17 -5.91
CA GLN A 393 -20.57 10.38 -6.64
C GLN A 393 -20.65 11.53 -5.64
N ARG A 394 -20.14 12.70 -6.01
CA ARG A 394 -20.08 13.88 -5.14
C ARG A 394 -21.34 14.74 -5.34
N GLU A 395 -21.77 15.44 -4.28
CA GLU A 395 -22.90 16.37 -4.41
C GLU A 395 -22.48 17.62 -5.22
N GLU A 396 -23.02 17.76 -6.41
CA GLU A 396 -22.78 18.88 -7.32
C GLU A 396 -23.67 20.10 -7.07
N ASN A 397 -24.72 19.94 -6.28
CA ASN A 397 -25.64 21.02 -5.98
C ASN A 397 -25.21 21.78 -4.71
N TYR A 398 -24.96 23.09 -4.87
CA TYR A 398 -24.50 23.94 -3.78
C TYR A 398 -25.46 23.93 -2.57
N ASP A 399 -26.77 24.14 -2.81
CA ASP A 399 -27.75 24.28 -1.72
C ASP A 399 -27.93 22.96 -0.96
N LYS A 400 -27.90 21.83 -1.66
CA LYS A 400 -27.98 20.50 -1.05
C LYS A 400 -26.73 20.20 -0.21
N LEU A 401 -25.56 20.55 -0.71
CA LEU A 401 -24.31 20.35 0.03
C LEU A 401 -24.28 21.19 1.31
N VAL A 402 -24.67 22.49 1.22
CA VAL A 402 -24.79 23.37 2.37
C VAL A 402 -25.80 22.82 3.38
N ALA A 403 -26.99 22.41 2.91
CA ALA A 403 -28.01 21.84 3.80
C ALA A 403 -27.52 20.59 4.53
N ARG A 404 -26.75 19.74 3.84
CA ARG A 404 -26.15 18.56 4.48
C ARG A 404 -25.10 18.91 5.52
N MET A 405 -24.25 19.91 5.27
CA MET A 405 -23.28 20.41 6.26
C MET A 405 -23.98 21.02 7.47
N ASP A 406 -25.09 21.75 7.26
CA ASP A 406 -25.92 22.31 8.36
C ASP A 406 -26.59 21.19 9.18
N GLU A 407 -27.12 20.15 8.53
CA GLU A 407 -27.69 18.96 9.21
C GLU A 407 -26.67 18.30 10.14
N LEU A 408 -25.40 18.28 9.75
CA LEU A 408 -24.29 17.72 10.51
C LEU A 408 -23.67 18.68 11.52
N GLY A 409 -24.12 19.96 11.56
CA GLY A 409 -23.58 20.97 12.45
C GLY A 409 -22.14 21.38 12.12
N MET A 410 -21.71 21.27 10.87
CA MET A 410 -20.32 21.57 10.45
C MET A 410 -20.08 23.07 10.38
N ASP A 411 -18.91 23.51 10.88
CA ASP A 411 -18.42 24.86 10.64
C ASP A 411 -17.91 24.98 9.19
N LYS A 412 -18.57 25.87 8.42
CA LYS A 412 -18.29 26.05 6.99
C LYS A 412 -17.15 27.04 6.70
N THR A 413 -16.58 27.70 7.72
CA THR A 413 -15.57 28.76 7.56
C THR A 413 -14.37 28.32 6.72
N ASN A 414 -13.90 27.10 6.90
CA ASN A 414 -12.76 26.55 6.17
C ASN A 414 -13.15 25.82 4.86
N TYR A 415 -14.45 25.80 4.48
CA TYR A 415 -14.94 25.06 3.30
C TYR A 415 -15.53 25.99 2.23
N GLU A 416 -15.46 27.32 2.38
CA GLU A 416 -16.02 28.26 1.40
C GLU A 416 -15.45 28.02 -0.01
N TRP A 417 -14.16 27.81 -0.12
CA TRP A 417 -13.48 27.51 -1.38
C TRP A 417 -14.02 26.20 -2.02
N TYR A 418 -14.28 25.18 -1.23
CA TYR A 418 -14.82 23.90 -1.69
C TYR A 418 -16.28 24.02 -2.13
N LEU A 419 -17.11 24.73 -1.37
CA LEU A 419 -18.49 25.05 -1.72
C LEU A 419 -18.58 25.84 -3.04
N ASN A 420 -17.66 26.78 -3.25
CA ASN A 420 -17.61 27.61 -4.43
C ASN A 420 -17.32 26.83 -5.73
N LEU A 421 -16.75 25.62 -5.65
CA LEU A 421 -16.61 24.73 -6.83
C LEU A 421 -17.98 24.43 -7.46
N ARG A 422 -19.05 24.39 -6.68
CA ARG A 422 -20.41 24.14 -7.16
C ARG A 422 -21.05 25.36 -7.82
N LYS A 423 -20.56 26.56 -7.50
CA LYS A 423 -21.02 27.81 -8.12
C LYS A 423 -20.32 28.14 -9.43
N PHE A 424 -19.08 27.76 -9.57
CA PHE A 424 -18.23 28.17 -10.69
C PHE A 424 -18.05 27.04 -11.71
N GLY A 425 -19.15 26.64 -12.35
CA GLY A 425 -19.15 25.60 -13.37
C GLY A 425 -19.03 24.17 -12.81
N GLY A 426 -19.59 23.94 -11.61
CA GLY A 426 -19.67 22.62 -11.01
C GLY A 426 -20.44 21.66 -11.89
N VAL A 427 -19.98 20.43 -11.99
CA VAL A 427 -20.56 19.35 -12.79
C VAL A 427 -20.68 18.08 -11.95
N GLU A 428 -21.47 17.14 -12.45
CA GLU A 428 -21.46 15.77 -11.92
C GLU A 428 -20.04 15.21 -11.91
N HIS A 429 -19.60 14.69 -10.79
CA HIS A 429 -18.27 14.12 -10.62
C HIS A 429 -18.26 13.04 -9.56
N ALA A 430 -17.30 12.13 -9.67
CA ALA A 430 -17.16 10.98 -8.78
C ALA A 430 -15.68 10.64 -8.56
N GLY A 431 -15.42 10.03 -7.42
CA GLY A 431 -14.08 9.59 -7.08
C GLY A 431 -14.08 8.54 -5.98
N TYR A 432 -12.88 8.05 -5.65
CA TYR A 432 -12.72 7.02 -4.65
C TYR A 432 -11.38 7.10 -3.93
N GLY A 433 -11.28 6.45 -2.78
CA GLY A 433 -10.05 6.29 -2.03
C GLY A 433 -9.62 4.82 -1.97
N LEU A 434 -8.35 4.57 -2.27
CA LEU A 434 -7.67 3.30 -2.06
C LEU A 434 -6.51 3.50 -1.10
N GLY A 435 -6.55 2.88 0.08
CA GLY A 435 -5.39 2.79 0.94
C GLY A 435 -4.31 1.91 0.31
N PHE A 436 -3.13 2.48 0.03
CA PHE A 436 -2.06 1.76 -0.65
C PHE A 436 -1.57 0.56 0.16
N GLU A 437 -1.44 0.72 1.47
CA GLU A 437 -1.06 -0.37 2.38
C GLU A 437 -2.07 -1.53 2.34
N ARG A 438 -3.37 -1.22 2.28
CA ARG A 438 -4.43 -2.23 2.16
C ARG A 438 -4.30 -3.01 0.86
N MET A 439 -3.97 -2.33 -0.25
CA MET A 439 -3.65 -2.97 -1.54
C MET A 439 -2.42 -3.87 -1.44
N ILE A 440 -1.35 -3.44 -0.78
CA ILE A 440 -0.15 -4.27 -0.59
C ILE A 440 -0.44 -5.47 0.31
N MET A 441 -1.20 -5.32 1.39
CA MET A 441 -1.68 -6.45 2.19
C MET A 441 -2.45 -7.45 1.33
N TYR A 442 -3.32 -6.97 0.46
CA TYR A 442 -4.10 -7.79 -0.46
C TYR A 442 -3.22 -8.56 -1.45
N LEU A 443 -2.27 -7.88 -2.09
CA LEU A 443 -1.35 -8.46 -3.07
C LEU A 443 -0.37 -9.48 -2.47
N THR A 444 -0.01 -9.35 -1.19
CA THR A 444 1.02 -10.18 -0.55
C THR A 444 0.48 -11.23 0.41
N GLY A 445 -0.80 -11.12 0.80
CA GLY A 445 -1.39 -11.95 1.84
C GLY A 445 -0.93 -11.61 3.27
N ILE A 446 -0.12 -10.57 3.44
CA ILE A 446 0.35 -10.10 4.76
C ILE A 446 -0.84 -9.49 5.52
N GLN A 447 -1.05 -9.92 6.77
CA GLN A 447 -2.25 -9.62 7.55
C GLN A 447 -2.15 -8.37 8.42
N ASN A 448 -0.98 -7.73 8.51
CA ASN A 448 -0.77 -6.57 9.37
C ASN A 448 -0.16 -5.42 8.60
N ILE A 449 -0.79 -4.25 8.65
CA ILE A 449 -0.36 -3.04 7.96
C ILE A 449 1.08 -2.62 8.32
N ARG A 450 1.52 -2.89 9.57
CA ARG A 450 2.90 -2.61 10.02
C ARG A 450 3.96 -3.38 9.23
N ASP A 451 3.56 -4.47 8.57
CA ASP A 451 4.48 -5.35 7.85
C ASP A 451 4.55 -5.06 6.34
N VAL A 452 3.73 -4.13 5.85
CA VAL A 452 3.79 -3.64 4.48
C VAL A 452 4.29 -2.19 4.37
N LEU A 453 4.52 -1.54 5.51
CA LEU A 453 5.16 -0.23 5.63
C LEU A 453 6.64 -0.40 5.92
N PRO A 454 7.56 0.31 5.23
CA PRO A 454 9.01 0.25 5.55
C PRO A 454 9.30 0.65 6.99
N PHE A 455 8.77 1.80 7.44
CA PHE A 455 8.89 2.35 8.78
C PHE A 455 7.50 2.73 9.30
N PRO A 456 6.75 1.79 9.91
CA PRO A 456 5.38 2.04 10.32
C PRO A 456 5.29 3.09 11.45
N ARG A 457 4.30 3.97 11.34
CA ARG A 457 3.90 4.91 12.38
C ARG A 457 2.52 4.51 12.87
N THR A 458 2.40 4.18 14.13
CA THR A 458 1.14 3.71 14.74
C THR A 458 0.99 4.31 16.13
N ALA A 459 -0.21 4.24 16.70
CA ALA A 459 -0.39 4.62 18.10
C ALA A 459 0.61 3.85 18.98
N TYR A 460 1.36 4.59 19.84
CA TYR A 460 2.43 4.08 20.72
C TYR A 460 3.60 3.38 20.01
N GLY A 461 3.77 3.55 18.70
CA GLY A 461 4.87 2.98 17.91
C GLY A 461 5.46 3.99 16.92
N PHE A 462 6.79 4.25 17.07
CA PHE A 462 7.51 5.21 16.23
C PHE A 462 8.81 4.61 15.68
#